data_fd308c80af1e1d8ec990a2f5e7afa45f
#
_entry.id   fd308c80af1e1d8ec990a2f5e7afa45f
#
_cell.length_a   1.000
_cell.length_b   1.000
_cell.length_c   1.000
_cell.angle_alpha   90.00
_cell.angle_beta   90.00
_cell.angle_gamma   90.00
#
_symmetry.space_group_name_H-M   'P 1'
#
loop_
_entity.id
_entity.type
_entity.pdbx_description
1 polymer ?
#
loop_
_entity_poly.entity_id
_entity_poly.type
_entity_poly.pdbx_seq_one_letter_code
_entity_poly.pdbx_strand_id
1 'polypeptide(L)'
;MSITKLLKSLENLSELAYVGEPVSQLEHGLQAAGLAIKAGAAEHMVLAALLHDVGHWCNPEALQMEGLGALGHESLGAEYLAAIGLQPEISALVGAHVDAKRFLAVTNAEYTRKLSAASSKTLEYQGGPMSGLELSRFKASPVFRDALRLRAWDEAAKEYKAERPDLEYYRAMLVRHCRDSVSNAQLDHWNRFGWLHIKNWYSADEMVAVTSATDDLQERPEVAGKWMKYFEVAGSDTRTLCRIENFLQYEPVYGELLQGSANLNLLSLLINERAALFKEKLNFKLPGGQGFSAHQDAPAFTTFGQRFHVTMMLSIDHGTKDNGCLEIARTPRLDDSDSLEMNEDLTLSDNAVAGFHWEPIETASGDLVLFDSYVPHRSAPNLSNVSRRALYATYNKASEGDFRQRYFSQKRGAFPPDVERENGVAYAAGVFNVGNPVSL
;
A
#
# COMPACT_ATOMS: atom_id res chain seq x y z
N MET A 1 16.50 -0.82 18.47
CA MET A 1 16.16 0.61 18.37
C MET A 1 14.79 0.68 17.72
N SER A 2 13.85 1.55 18.12
CA SER A 2 12.47 1.49 17.61
C SER A 2 12.16 2.69 16.71
N ILE A 3 11.16 2.55 15.84
CA ILE A 3 10.62 3.62 15.00
C ILE A 3 10.20 4.84 15.84
N THR A 4 9.69 4.62 17.06
CA THR A 4 9.35 5.69 18.02
C THR A 4 10.55 6.56 18.37
N LYS A 5 11.74 5.95 18.49
CA LYS A 5 12.97 6.70 18.76
C LYS A 5 13.40 7.52 17.51
N LEU A 6 13.24 6.98 16.31
CA LEU A 6 13.49 7.72 15.07
C LEU A 6 12.59 8.96 14.98
N LEU A 7 11.28 8.79 15.15
CA LEU A 7 10.30 9.88 15.09
C LEU A 7 10.65 10.99 16.09
N LYS A 8 10.93 10.62 17.36
CA LYS A 8 11.34 11.60 18.37
C LYS A 8 12.66 12.30 18.02
N SER A 9 13.59 11.60 17.39
CA SER A 9 14.85 12.21 16.93
C SER A 9 14.60 13.20 15.80
N LEU A 10 13.72 12.87 14.85
CA LEU A 10 13.34 13.78 13.75
C LEU A 10 12.67 15.06 14.29
N GLU A 11 11.78 14.96 15.27
CA GLU A 11 11.14 16.11 15.92
C GLU A 11 12.20 17.09 16.48
N ASN A 12 13.26 16.57 17.11
CA ASN A 12 14.34 17.38 17.68
C ASN A 12 15.19 18.09 16.61
N LEU A 13 15.16 17.66 15.36
CA LEU A 13 15.91 18.29 14.25
C LEU A 13 15.31 19.60 13.76
N SER A 14 14.10 19.96 14.20
CA SER A 14 13.45 21.21 13.85
C SER A 14 14.26 22.45 14.26
N GLU A 15 15.06 22.34 15.32
CA GLU A 15 15.91 23.42 15.84
C GLU A 15 17.34 23.40 15.28
N LEU A 16 17.75 22.34 14.57
CA LEU A 16 19.09 22.21 14.04
C LEU A 16 19.18 22.78 12.63
N ALA A 17 20.02 23.82 12.46
CA ALA A 17 20.25 24.42 11.14
C ALA A 17 20.85 23.41 10.16
N TYR A 18 20.40 23.45 8.91
CA TYR A 18 21.04 22.75 7.81
C TYR A 18 22.24 23.55 7.34
N VAL A 19 23.40 22.95 7.30
CA VAL A 19 24.69 23.65 7.14
C VAL A 19 24.75 24.40 5.81
N GLY A 20 24.85 25.74 5.90
CA GLY A 20 25.01 26.62 4.76
C GLY A 20 23.71 26.95 3.99
N GLU A 21 22.55 26.53 4.51
CA GLU A 21 21.25 26.72 3.87
C GLU A 21 20.24 27.39 4.85
N PRO A 22 19.19 28.09 4.36
CA PRO A 22 18.27 28.85 5.21
C PRO A 22 17.15 28.00 5.83
N VAL A 23 17.31 26.68 5.93
CA VAL A 23 16.33 25.71 6.42
C VAL A 23 16.91 24.88 7.57
N SER A 24 16.04 24.25 8.39
CA SER A 24 16.49 23.25 9.37
C SER A 24 16.73 21.88 8.70
N GLN A 25 17.43 20.98 9.40
CA GLN A 25 17.64 19.61 8.88
C GLN A 25 16.31 18.86 8.70
N LEU A 26 15.36 19.02 9.62
CA LEU A 26 14.03 18.44 9.46
C LEU A 26 13.31 19.06 8.25
N GLU A 27 13.34 20.39 8.13
CA GLU A 27 12.67 21.09 7.03
C GLU A 27 13.21 20.66 5.66
N HIS A 28 14.51 20.48 5.54
CA HIS A 28 15.15 19.95 4.33
C HIS A 28 14.61 18.55 3.97
N GLY A 29 14.61 17.61 4.92
CA GLY A 29 14.07 16.28 4.70
C GLY A 29 12.58 16.28 4.33
N LEU A 30 11.76 17.08 5.02
CA LEU A 30 10.33 17.21 4.71
C LEU A 30 10.06 17.83 3.33
N GLN A 31 10.87 18.80 2.89
CA GLN A 31 10.78 19.35 1.54
C GLN A 31 11.15 18.31 0.47
N ALA A 32 12.25 17.59 0.66
CA ALA A 32 12.66 16.52 -0.27
C ALA A 32 11.58 15.45 -0.41
N ALA A 33 10.99 15.01 0.71
CA ALA A 33 9.86 14.07 0.72
C ALA A 33 8.60 14.65 0.05
N GLY A 34 8.26 15.91 0.31
CA GLY A 34 7.14 16.60 -0.34
C GLY A 34 7.30 16.70 -1.86
N LEU A 35 8.52 16.94 -2.35
CA LEU A 35 8.84 16.91 -3.78
C LEU A 35 8.69 15.51 -4.37
N ALA A 36 9.08 14.47 -3.64
CA ALA A 36 8.89 13.09 -4.05
C ALA A 36 7.40 12.73 -4.17
N ILE A 37 6.56 13.15 -3.21
CA ILE A 37 5.09 12.99 -3.28
C ILE A 37 4.52 13.70 -4.51
N LYS A 38 4.87 14.97 -4.74
CA LYS A 38 4.41 15.74 -5.91
C LYS A 38 4.81 15.10 -7.25
N ALA A 39 5.93 14.37 -7.26
CA ALA A 39 6.40 13.61 -8.42
C ALA A 39 5.75 12.22 -8.57
N GLY A 40 4.81 11.84 -7.70
CA GLY A 40 4.17 10.51 -7.71
C GLY A 40 5.16 9.37 -7.44
N ALA A 41 6.16 9.60 -6.59
CA ALA A 41 7.14 8.58 -6.25
C ALA A 41 6.53 7.52 -5.30
N ALA A 42 7.02 6.28 -5.40
CA ALA A 42 6.66 5.21 -4.47
C ALA A 42 7.07 5.56 -3.02
N GLU A 43 6.34 5.03 -2.03
CA GLU A 43 6.52 5.36 -0.62
C GLU A 43 7.96 5.16 -0.11
N HIS A 44 8.63 4.09 -0.52
CA HIS A 44 10.03 3.85 -0.12
C HIS A 44 10.97 4.96 -0.61
N MET A 45 10.70 5.59 -1.77
CA MET A 45 11.46 6.73 -2.27
C MET A 45 11.13 8.02 -1.50
N VAL A 46 9.86 8.21 -1.13
CA VAL A 46 9.42 9.32 -0.29
C VAL A 46 10.11 9.27 1.07
N LEU A 47 10.15 8.09 1.68
CA LEU A 47 10.86 7.88 2.96
C LEU A 47 12.37 8.00 2.83
N ALA A 48 12.97 7.52 1.74
CA ALA A 48 14.38 7.75 1.48
C ALA A 48 14.71 9.24 1.34
N ALA A 49 13.82 10.02 0.71
CA ALA A 49 13.97 11.48 0.60
C ALA A 49 13.83 12.18 1.96
N LEU A 50 12.90 11.73 2.82
CA LEU A 50 12.77 12.24 4.19
C LEU A 50 14.03 11.99 5.04
N LEU A 51 14.65 10.82 4.85
CA LEU A 51 15.67 10.27 5.75
C LEU A 51 17.10 10.29 5.18
N HIS A 52 17.33 10.85 3.98
CA HIS A 52 18.62 10.72 3.30
C HIS A 52 19.80 11.25 4.11
N ASP A 53 19.60 12.28 4.92
CA ASP A 53 20.61 12.93 5.75
C ASP A 53 20.62 12.45 7.21
N VAL A 54 19.88 11.38 7.56
CA VAL A 54 19.81 10.86 8.93
C VAL A 54 21.17 10.53 9.52
N GLY A 55 22.15 10.19 8.69
CA GLY A 55 23.52 9.88 9.10
C GLY A 55 24.28 11.04 9.73
N HIS A 56 23.86 12.28 9.49
CA HIS A 56 24.49 13.45 10.12
C HIS A 56 24.28 13.52 11.63
N TRP A 57 23.25 12.88 12.17
CA TRP A 57 22.90 12.96 13.58
C TRP A 57 22.67 11.61 14.28
N CYS A 58 22.58 10.50 13.54
CA CYS A 58 22.32 9.18 14.12
C CYS A 58 23.52 8.63 14.94
N ASN A 59 24.72 9.12 14.70
CA ASN A 59 25.95 8.75 15.41
C ASN A 59 26.73 9.99 15.87
N PRO A 60 26.62 10.40 17.15
CA PRO A 60 27.32 11.57 17.69
C PRO A 60 28.85 11.46 17.67
N GLU A 61 29.41 10.24 17.64
CA GLU A 61 30.86 9.97 17.62
C GLU A 61 31.43 9.93 16.20
N ALA A 62 30.60 10.19 15.17
CA ALA A 62 31.06 10.17 13.78
C ALA A 62 32.08 11.28 13.50
N LEU A 63 33.10 10.96 12.69
CA LEU A 63 34.07 11.95 12.20
C LEU A 63 33.34 13.06 11.44
N GLN A 64 33.75 14.30 11.65
CA GLN A 64 33.11 15.48 11.09
C GLN A 64 33.91 16.05 9.91
N MET A 65 33.21 16.58 8.92
CA MET A 65 33.80 17.30 7.77
C MET A 65 33.97 18.80 8.08
N GLU A 66 34.77 19.16 9.09
CA GLU A 66 35.04 20.55 9.46
C GLU A 66 33.81 21.44 9.64
N GLY A 67 32.75 20.90 10.29
CA GLY A 67 31.48 21.59 10.52
C GLY A 67 30.47 21.46 9.39
N LEU A 68 30.76 20.65 8.37
CA LEU A 68 29.85 20.34 7.26
C LEU A 68 29.05 19.04 7.45
N GLY A 69 28.99 18.53 8.68
CA GLY A 69 28.29 17.29 9.03
C GLY A 69 29.19 16.06 9.08
N ALA A 70 28.60 14.90 9.37
CA ALA A 70 29.32 13.65 9.55
C ALA A 70 29.91 13.13 8.23
N LEU A 71 31.16 12.69 8.27
CA LEU A 71 31.83 12.00 7.17
C LEU A 71 31.19 10.61 6.98
N GLY A 72 30.85 10.25 5.75
CA GLY A 72 30.21 8.97 5.43
C GLY A 72 28.76 8.86 5.92
N HIS A 73 28.07 10.01 6.08
CA HIS A 73 26.70 10.06 6.59
C HIS A 73 25.71 9.17 5.79
N GLU A 74 25.94 8.98 4.48
CA GLU A 74 25.15 8.09 3.63
C GLU A 74 25.22 6.63 4.12
N SER A 75 26.40 6.15 4.46
CA SER A 75 26.61 4.79 4.98
C SER A 75 26.12 4.67 6.42
N LEU A 76 26.44 5.64 7.29
CA LEU A 76 25.96 5.70 8.67
C LEU A 76 24.43 5.72 8.72
N GLY A 77 23.79 6.51 7.86
CA GLY A 77 22.35 6.58 7.74
C GLY A 77 21.73 5.26 7.28
N ALA A 78 22.30 4.64 6.25
CA ALA A 78 21.82 3.36 5.74
C ALA A 78 21.91 2.25 6.80
N GLU A 79 23.03 2.15 7.52
CA GLU A 79 23.23 1.19 8.61
C GLU A 79 22.26 1.44 9.78
N TYR A 80 22.06 2.70 10.17
CA TYR A 80 21.13 3.09 11.22
C TYR A 80 19.67 2.69 10.86
N LEU A 81 19.23 3.00 9.64
CA LEU A 81 17.86 2.69 9.17
C LEU A 81 17.63 1.17 9.06
N ALA A 82 18.63 0.43 8.59
CA ALA A 82 18.58 -1.03 8.58
C ALA A 82 18.52 -1.62 10.00
N ALA A 83 19.26 -1.06 10.95
CA ALA A 83 19.27 -1.50 12.35
C ALA A 83 17.96 -1.25 13.08
N ILE A 84 17.22 -0.19 12.73
CA ILE A 84 15.86 0.06 13.27
C ILE A 84 14.77 -0.73 12.55
N GLY A 85 15.11 -1.47 11.49
CA GLY A 85 14.23 -2.40 10.81
C GLY A 85 13.45 -1.80 9.65
N LEU A 86 13.84 -0.64 9.11
CA LEU A 86 13.24 -0.14 7.86
C LEU A 86 13.59 -1.05 6.68
N GLN A 87 12.71 -1.06 5.68
CA GLN A 87 12.86 -1.91 4.50
C GLN A 87 14.17 -1.64 3.76
N PRO A 88 14.81 -2.69 3.21
CA PRO A 88 16.14 -2.59 2.59
C PRO A 88 16.23 -1.55 1.46
N GLU A 89 15.15 -1.35 0.71
CA GLU A 89 15.07 -0.40 -0.40
C GLU A 89 15.31 1.04 0.06
N ILE A 90 14.79 1.41 1.24
CA ILE A 90 14.98 2.74 1.83
C ILE A 90 16.46 2.94 2.21
N SER A 91 17.01 1.97 2.94
CA SER A 91 18.42 2.02 3.37
C SER A 91 19.38 2.07 2.17
N ALA A 92 19.09 1.30 1.11
CA ALA A 92 19.90 1.28 -0.11
C ALA A 92 19.90 2.64 -0.84
N LEU A 93 18.74 3.30 -0.91
CA LEU A 93 18.63 4.64 -1.52
C LEU A 93 19.35 5.69 -0.69
N VAL A 94 19.22 5.66 0.65
CA VAL A 94 19.93 6.55 1.55
C VAL A 94 21.45 6.34 1.40
N GLY A 95 21.92 5.09 1.33
CA GLY A 95 23.33 4.78 1.09
C GLY A 95 23.86 5.26 -0.27
N ALA A 96 22.98 5.40 -1.28
CA ALA A 96 23.37 5.71 -2.64
C ALA A 96 23.27 7.20 -3.02
N HIS A 97 22.73 8.08 -2.15
CA HIS A 97 22.48 9.48 -2.54
C HIS A 97 23.77 10.29 -2.77
N VAL A 98 24.84 10.01 -2.02
CA VAL A 98 26.17 10.61 -2.24
C VAL A 98 26.79 10.08 -3.54
N ASP A 99 26.63 8.81 -3.86
CA ASP A 99 27.05 8.25 -5.15
C ASP A 99 26.35 8.94 -6.33
N ALA A 100 25.08 9.26 -6.21
CA ALA A 100 24.36 10.05 -7.21
C ALA A 100 24.97 11.45 -7.40
N LYS A 101 25.34 12.13 -6.32
CA LYS A 101 26.06 13.42 -6.35
C LYS A 101 27.41 13.30 -7.06
N ARG A 102 28.25 12.31 -6.68
CA ARG A 102 29.56 12.04 -7.26
C ARG A 102 29.47 11.67 -8.75
N PHE A 103 28.44 10.90 -9.13
CA PHE A 103 28.13 10.57 -10.52
C PHE A 103 27.76 11.80 -11.35
N LEU A 104 26.86 12.65 -10.86
CA LEU A 104 26.46 13.87 -11.56
C LEU A 104 27.60 14.87 -11.69
N ALA A 105 28.50 14.94 -10.72
CA ALA A 105 29.69 15.79 -10.78
C ALA A 105 30.64 15.42 -11.93
N VAL A 106 30.64 14.17 -12.42
CA VAL A 106 31.41 13.75 -13.60
C VAL A 106 30.63 13.90 -14.88
N THR A 107 29.33 13.58 -14.86
CA THR A 107 28.55 13.39 -16.10
C THR A 107 27.76 14.62 -16.51
N ASN A 108 27.63 15.61 -15.62
CA ASN A 108 26.84 16.83 -15.87
C ASN A 108 27.60 18.09 -15.40
N ALA A 109 28.25 18.76 -16.34
CA ALA A 109 29.02 19.99 -16.06
C ALA A 109 28.12 21.15 -15.56
N GLU A 110 26.84 21.19 -15.94
CA GLU A 110 25.91 22.19 -15.44
C GLU A 110 25.56 21.94 -13.97
N TYR A 111 25.37 20.70 -13.58
CA TYR A 111 25.17 20.30 -12.19
C TYR A 111 26.32 20.76 -11.31
N THR A 112 27.55 20.47 -11.72
CA THR A 112 28.78 20.87 -10.96
C THR A 112 28.87 22.38 -10.78
N ARG A 113 28.48 23.17 -11.78
CA ARG A 113 28.50 24.64 -11.70
C ARG A 113 27.43 25.23 -10.76
N LYS A 114 26.33 24.48 -10.54
CA LYS A 114 25.21 24.89 -9.69
C LYS A 114 25.34 24.47 -8.23
N LEU A 115 26.33 23.63 -7.89
CA LEU A 115 26.55 23.22 -6.51
C LEU A 115 26.81 24.44 -5.61
N SER A 116 26.17 24.46 -4.42
CA SER A 116 26.49 25.44 -3.39
C SER A 116 27.95 25.28 -2.91
N ALA A 117 28.50 26.29 -2.26
CA ALA A 117 29.85 26.20 -1.69
C ALA A 117 29.98 25.04 -0.70
N ALA A 118 28.96 24.83 0.15
CA ALA A 118 28.89 23.70 1.09
C ALA A 118 28.86 22.36 0.34
N SER A 119 27.98 22.21 -0.68
CA SER A 119 27.88 20.99 -1.48
C SER A 119 29.16 20.70 -2.27
N SER A 120 29.85 21.71 -2.76
CA SER A 120 31.16 21.55 -3.44
C SER A 120 32.24 21.06 -2.48
N LYS A 121 32.32 21.65 -1.27
CA LYS A 121 33.32 21.27 -0.26
C LYS A 121 33.03 19.87 0.30
N THR A 122 31.77 19.50 0.57
CA THR A 122 31.43 18.13 1.00
C THR A 122 31.73 17.10 -0.07
N LEU A 123 31.63 17.43 -1.37
CA LEU A 123 32.02 16.52 -2.46
C LEU A 123 33.51 16.11 -2.36
N GLU A 124 34.40 17.03 -1.97
CA GLU A 124 35.82 16.69 -1.78
C GLU A 124 36.01 15.68 -0.67
N TYR A 125 35.36 15.85 0.49
CA TYR A 125 35.39 14.88 1.61
C TYR A 125 34.77 13.54 1.25
N GLN A 126 33.80 13.53 0.35
CA GLN A 126 33.08 12.34 -0.14
C GLN A 126 33.85 11.56 -1.23
N GLY A 127 35.13 11.91 -1.47
CA GLY A 127 36.01 11.24 -2.45
C GLY A 127 35.99 11.86 -3.84
N GLY A 128 35.38 13.03 -4.00
CA GLY A 128 35.34 13.76 -5.28
C GLY A 128 34.47 13.11 -6.36
N PRO A 129 34.64 13.54 -7.61
CA PRO A 129 33.97 12.93 -8.77
C PRO A 129 34.33 11.44 -8.91
N MET A 130 33.38 10.61 -9.38
CA MET A 130 33.60 9.16 -9.56
C MET A 130 34.70 8.84 -10.59
N SER A 131 35.48 7.81 -10.33
CA SER A 131 36.36 7.16 -11.30
C SER A 131 35.55 6.36 -12.34
N GLY A 132 36.20 5.95 -13.44
CA GLY A 132 35.52 5.16 -14.48
C GLY A 132 34.95 3.82 -13.98
N LEU A 133 35.64 3.17 -13.02
CA LEU A 133 35.16 1.92 -12.43
C LEU A 133 33.95 2.15 -11.51
N GLU A 134 33.97 3.22 -10.69
CA GLU A 134 32.85 3.60 -9.83
C GLU A 134 31.62 3.95 -10.65
N LEU A 135 31.79 4.72 -11.75
CA LEU A 135 30.71 5.03 -12.70
C LEU A 135 30.04 3.77 -13.24
N SER A 136 30.85 2.77 -13.65
CA SER A 136 30.32 1.52 -14.20
C SER A 136 29.56 0.72 -13.14
N ARG A 137 30.08 0.65 -11.92
CA ARG A 137 29.43 -0.04 -10.79
C ARG A 137 28.12 0.65 -10.39
N PHE A 138 28.13 1.97 -10.27
CA PHE A 138 26.93 2.71 -9.89
C PHE A 138 25.84 2.63 -10.96
N LYS A 139 26.19 2.70 -12.27
CA LYS A 139 25.22 2.49 -13.35
C LYS A 139 24.59 1.09 -13.36
N ALA A 140 25.31 0.08 -12.89
CA ALA A 140 24.81 -1.29 -12.75
C ALA A 140 23.97 -1.51 -11.47
N SER A 141 23.96 -0.55 -10.55
CA SER A 141 23.18 -0.65 -9.30
C SER A 141 21.67 -0.68 -9.59
N PRO A 142 20.90 -1.55 -8.92
CA PRO A 142 19.44 -1.60 -9.06
C PRO A 142 18.78 -0.28 -8.64
N VAL A 143 19.39 0.49 -7.73
CA VAL A 143 18.86 1.79 -7.26
C VAL A 143 19.36 3.00 -8.06
N PHE A 144 20.14 2.80 -9.11
CA PHE A 144 20.78 3.87 -9.87
C PHE A 144 19.82 5.01 -10.29
N ARG A 145 18.70 4.65 -10.94
CA ARG A 145 17.74 5.66 -11.44
C ARG A 145 17.06 6.40 -10.30
N ASP A 146 16.70 5.69 -9.26
CA ASP A 146 15.98 6.25 -8.12
C ASP A 146 16.90 7.09 -7.22
N ALA A 147 18.17 6.72 -7.09
CA ALA A 147 19.18 7.55 -6.42
C ALA A 147 19.39 8.90 -7.15
N LEU A 148 19.34 8.92 -8.48
CA LEU A 148 19.40 10.18 -9.24
C LEU A 148 18.14 11.05 -9.03
N ARG A 149 16.96 10.44 -8.94
CA ARG A 149 15.71 11.15 -8.61
C ARG A 149 15.75 11.71 -7.19
N LEU A 150 16.18 10.89 -6.22
CA LEU A 150 16.39 11.33 -4.84
C LEU A 150 17.33 12.55 -4.78
N ARG A 151 18.45 12.49 -5.48
CA ARG A 151 19.40 13.61 -5.54
C ARG A 151 18.79 14.89 -6.13
N ALA A 152 17.90 14.78 -7.11
CA ALA A 152 17.22 15.94 -7.67
C ALA A 152 16.28 16.62 -6.64
N TRP A 153 15.59 15.82 -5.81
CA TRP A 153 14.75 16.38 -4.74
C TRP A 153 15.58 16.98 -3.61
N ASP A 154 16.67 16.35 -3.20
CA ASP A 154 17.62 16.89 -2.24
C ASP A 154 18.16 18.26 -2.66
N GLU A 155 18.62 18.41 -3.90
CA GLU A 155 19.08 19.72 -4.40
C GLU A 155 17.99 20.80 -4.45
N ALA A 156 16.73 20.42 -4.70
CA ALA A 156 15.61 21.33 -4.77
C ALA A 156 14.99 21.69 -3.39
N ALA A 157 15.33 20.95 -2.35
CA ALA A 157 14.71 21.03 -1.02
C ALA A 157 15.34 22.13 -0.11
N LYS A 158 15.56 23.32 -0.63
CA LYS A 158 16.30 24.42 0.05
C LYS A 158 15.52 25.74 0.08
N GLU A 159 14.22 25.67 -0.13
CA GLU A 159 13.37 26.87 -0.15
C GLU A 159 12.89 27.22 1.26
N TYR A 160 13.07 28.49 1.65
CA TYR A 160 12.57 28.98 2.92
C TYR A 160 11.03 28.97 2.95
N LYS A 161 10.43 28.25 3.94
CA LYS A 161 8.98 28.10 4.11
C LYS A 161 8.23 27.51 2.92
N ALA A 162 8.84 26.56 2.20
CA ALA A 162 8.14 25.82 1.16
C ALA A 162 6.91 25.07 1.72
N GLU A 163 5.81 25.06 0.96
CA GLU A 163 4.62 24.30 1.29
C GLU A 163 4.91 22.79 1.17
N ARG A 164 4.71 22.06 2.24
CA ARG A 164 5.00 20.63 2.35
C ARG A 164 4.14 19.97 3.45
N PRO A 165 3.93 18.66 3.42
CA PRO A 165 3.37 17.93 4.55
C PRO A 165 4.26 18.06 5.80
N ASP A 166 3.67 17.98 6.98
CA ASP A 166 4.42 17.91 8.24
C ASP A 166 4.91 16.49 8.56
N LEU A 167 5.64 16.32 9.67
CA LEU A 167 6.19 15.03 10.04
C LEU A 167 5.10 13.99 10.38
N GLU A 168 3.95 14.43 10.89
CA GLU A 168 2.86 13.54 11.24
C GLU A 168 2.27 12.82 10.03
N TYR A 169 2.25 13.47 8.86
CA TYR A 169 1.86 12.84 7.59
C TYR A 169 2.67 11.56 7.30
N TYR A 170 3.97 11.56 7.61
CA TYR A 170 4.86 10.43 7.31
C TYR A 170 4.87 9.34 8.40
N ARG A 171 4.23 9.57 9.54
CA ARG A 171 4.25 8.63 10.69
C ARG A 171 3.72 7.24 10.33
N ALA A 172 2.53 7.17 9.74
CA ALA A 172 1.93 5.90 9.35
C ALA A 172 2.78 5.18 8.28
N MET A 173 3.28 5.94 7.30
CA MET A 173 4.18 5.45 6.26
C MET A 173 5.47 4.84 6.85
N LEU A 174 6.11 5.52 7.81
CA LEU A 174 7.29 5.01 8.50
C LEU A 174 7.01 3.70 9.26
N VAL A 175 5.84 3.60 9.92
CA VAL A 175 5.45 2.39 10.66
C VAL A 175 5.26 1.21 9.72
N ARG A 176 4.51 1.35 8.64
CA ARG A 176 4.23 0.23 7.71
C ARG A 176 5.45 -0.23 6.90
N HIS A 177 6.46 0.63 6.74
CA HIS A 177 7.74 0.27 6.12
C HIS A 177 8.76 -0.32 7.11
N CYS A 178 8.38 -0.52 8.37
CA CYS A 178 9.20 -1.21 9.35
C CYS A 178 8.98 -2.73 9.32
N ARG A 179 10.04 -3.51 9.57
CA ARG A 179 9.98 -4.98 9.71
C ARG A 179 8.98 -5.41 10.79
N ASP A 180 8.90 -4.65 11.86
CA ASP A 180 8.04 -4.92 13.01
C ASP A 180 6.68 -4.19 12.86
N SER A 181 6.20 -3.95 11.64
CA SER A 181 4.88 -3.35 11.36
C SER A 181 3.73 -4.20 11.89
N VAL A 182 3.96 -5.51 12.04
CA VAL A 182 3.05 -6.48 12.66
C VAL A 182 3.74 -7.12 13.87
N SER A 183 3.08 -7.08 15.01
CA SER A 183 3.60 -7.66 16.27
C SER A 183 3.48 -9.20 16.28
N ASN A 184 4.29 -9.86 17.12
CA ASN A 184 4.19 -11.30 17.31
C ASN A 184 2.78 -11.75 17.73
N ALA A 185 2.10 -10.99 18.59
CA ALA A 185 0.73 -11.29 19.00
C ALA A 185 -0.27 -11.25 17.83
N GLN A 186 -0.06 -10.34 16.88
CA GLN A 186 -0.85 -10.28 15.65
C GLN A 186 -0.54 -11.45 14.71
N LEU A 187 0.74 -11.85 14.59
CA LEU A 187 1.10 -13.05 13.82
C LEU A 187 0.56 -14.34 14.47
N ASP A 188 0.57 -14.45 15.80
CA ASP A 188 -0.06 -15.56 16.50
C ASP A 188 -1.57 -15.61 16.27
N HIS A 189 -2.23 -14.44 16.25
CA HIS A 189 -3.65 -14.34 15.91
C HIS A 189 -3.92 -14.77 14.47
N TRP A 190 -3.12 -14.30 13.50
CA TRP A 190 -3.20 -14.73 12.11
C TRP A 190 -3.03 -16.23 11.94
N ASN A 191 -2.01 -16.82 12.58
CA ASN A 191 -1.75 -18.25 12.49
C ASN A 191 -2.88 -19.09 13.10
N ARG A 192 -3.56 -18.58 14.13
CA ARG A 192 -4.62 -19.28 14.84
C ARG A 192 -6.00 -19.15 14.18
N PHE A 193 -6.30 -17.99 13.57
CA PHE A 193 -7.65 -17.65 13.11
C PHE A 193 -7.74 -17.31 11.62
N GLY A 194 -6.62 -17.14 10.92
CA GLY A 194 -6.58 -16.83 9.49
C GLY A 194 -6.95 -15.39 9.12
N TRP A 195 -7.10 -14.49 10.11
CA TRP A 195 -7.42 -13.09 9.83
C TRP A 195 -6.69 -12.12 10.78
N LEU A 196 -6.63 -10.84 10.40
CA LEU A 196 -5.92 -9.80 11.12
C LEU A 196 -6.56 -8.44 10.86
N HIS A 197 -6.75 -7.62 11.91
CA HIS A 197 -7.15 -6.22 11.81
C HIS A 197 -5.97 -5.33 12.23
N ILE A 198 -5.50 -4.48 11.32
CA ILE A 198 -4.45 -3.51 11.58
C ILE A 198 -5.07 -2.10 11.50
N LYS A 199 -5.09 -1.41 12.62
CA LYS A 199 -5.65 -0.07 12.72
C LYS A 199 -4.66 0.98 12.22
N ASN A 200 -5.19 2.04 11.59
CA ASN A 200 -4.43 3.19 11.12
C ASN A 200 -3.22 2.79 10.24
N TRP A 201 -3.40 1.83 9.34
CA TRP A 201 -2.36 1.45 8.39
C TRP A 201 -2.04 2.58 7.42
N TYR A 202 -3.06 3.34 7.02
CA TYR A 202 -2.95 4.63 6.34
C TYR A 202 -3.50 5.72 7.24
N SER A 203 -2.84 6.89 7.23
CA SER A 203 -3.31 8.07 7.95
C SER A 203 -4.54 8.69 7.27
N ALA A 204 -5.28 9.54 8.00
CA ALA A 204 -6.42 10.25 7.45
C ALA A 204 -6.04 11.11 6.22
N ASP A 205 -4.86 11.74 6.24
CA ASP A 205 -4.37 12.59 5.14
C ASP A 205 -4.06 11.75 3.89
N GLU A 206 -3.47 10.57 4.04
CA GLU A 206 -3.25 9.64 2.93
C GLU A 206 -4.57 9.15 2.33
N MET A 207 -5.57 8.93 3.17
CA MET A 207 -6.90 8.48 2.74
C MET A 207 -7.67 9.54 1.95
N VAL A 208 -7.31 10.82 2.01
CA VAL A 208 -7.93 11.89 1.18
C VAL A 208 -7.79 11.57 -0.31
N ALA A 209 -6.59 11.20 -0.76
CA ALA A 209 -6.35 10.85 -2.16
C ALA A 209 -7.12 9.58 -2.58
N VAL A 210 -7.18 8.58 -1.71
CA VAL A 210 -7.91 7.32 -1.94
C VAL A 210 -9.41 7.56 -2.03
N THR A 211 -9.95 8.41 -1.13
CA THR A 211 -11.37 8.78 -1.14
C THR A 211 -11.72 9.52 -2.43
N SER A 212 -10.93 10.53 -2.82
CA SER A 212 -11.12 11.27 -4.07
C SER A 212 -11.09 10.35 -5.31
N ALA A 213 -10.11 9.44 -5.39
CA ALA A 213 -10.04 8.48 -6.49
C ALA A 213 -11.23 7.50 -6.50
N THR A 214 -11.77 7.16 -5.32
CA THR A 214 -12.98 6.34 -5.19
C THR A 214 -14.22 7.09 -5.68
N ASP A 215 -14.36 8.37 -5.31
CA ASP A 215 -15.45 9.25 -5.77
C ASP A 215 -15.40 9.38 -7.29
N ASP A 216 -14.25 9.66 -7.87
CA ASP A 216 -14.04 9.73 -9.32
C ASP A 216 -14.45 8.43 -10.04
N LEU A 217 -14.03 7.27 -9.53
CA LEU A 217 -14.43 5.97 -10.09
C LEU A 217 -15.93 5.71 -9.96
N GLN A 218 -16.55 6.14 -8.86
CA GLN A 218 -17.98 6.02 -8.64
C GLN A 218 -18.77 6.85 -9.67
N GLU A 219 -18.30 8.03 -10.01
CA GLU A 219 -18.96 8.96 -10.94
C GLU A 219 -18.67 8.64 -12.42
N ARG A 220 -17.55 7.98 -12.73
CA ARG A 220 -17.21 7.62 -14.11
C ARG A 220 -18.34 6.87 -14.81
N PRO A 221 -18.62 7.14 -16.10
CA PRO A 221 -19.63 6.40 -16.85
C PRO A 221 -19.21 4.93 -17.02
N GLU A 222 -20.19 4.05 -17.26
CA GLU A 222 -19.94 2.69 -17.70
C GLU A 222 -19.37 2.71 -19.12
N VAL A 223 -18.24 2.04 -19.34
CA VAL A 223 -17.61 1.95 -20.67
C VAL A 223 -17.20 0.50 -20.92
N ALA A 224 -17.78 -0.11 -21.94
CA ALA A 224 -17.45 -1.47 -22.34
C ALA A 224 -15.94 -1.65 -22.57
N GLY A 225 -15.40 -2.75 -22.09
CA GLY A 225 -13.97 -3.09 -22.21
C GLY A 225 -13.05 -2.41 -21.21
N LYS A 226 -13.56 -1.51 -20.34
CA LYS A 226 -12.77 -0.83 -19.32
C LYS A 226 -13.05 -1.40 -17.92
N TRP A 227 -13.20 -0.53 -16.90
CA TRP A 227 -13.61 -0.95 -15.56
C TRP A 227 -14.99 -1.59 -15.57
N MET A 228 -15.24 -2.52 -14.65
CA MET A 228 -16.48 -3.31 -14.61
C MET A 228 -17.34 -2.81 -13.44
N LYS A 229 -18.46 -2.12 -13.73
CA LYS A 229 -19.43 -1.69 -12.74
C LYS A 229 -20.58 -2.70 -12.63
N TYR A 230 -20.90 -3.06 -11.40
CA TYR A 230 -22.00 -3.96 -11.06
C TYR A 230 -22.96 -3.28 -10.11
N PHE A 231 -24.25 -3.54 -10.31
CA PHE A 231 -25.33 -2.89 -9.58
C PHE A 231 -26.21 -3.94 -8.91
N GLU A 232 -26.80 -3.57 -7.81
CA GLU A 232 -27.90 -4.29 -7.19
C GLU A 232 -29.20 -3.56 -7.44
N VAL A 233 -30.32 -4.29 -7.42
CA VAL A 233 -31.65 -3.70 -7.50
C VAL A 233 -32.26 -3.78 -6.10
N ALA A 234 -32.36 -2.65 -5.42
CA ALA A 234 -32.99 -2.55 -4.12
C ALA A 234 -34.48 -2.15 -4.31
N GLY A 235 -35.39 -2.98 -3.83
CA GLY A 235 -36.82 -2.78 -3.50
C GLY A 235 -37.74 -1.96 -4.40
N SER A 236 -37.27 -1.04 -5.21
CA SER A 236 -38.08 -0.09 -6.01
C SER A 236 -37.51 0.16 -7.41
N ASP A 237 -36.96 -0.84 -8.07
CA ASP A 237 -36.32 -0.73 -9.41
C ASP A 237 -35.14 0.26 -9.49
N THR A 238 -34.64 0.74 -8.36
CA THR A 238 -33.49 1.65 -8.35
C THR A 238 -32.18 0.87 -8.45
N ARG A 239 -31.50 1.05 -9.56
CA ARG A 239 -30.18 0.48 -9.83
C ARG A 239 -29.14 1.18 -8.97
N THR A 240 -28.59 0.49 -7.97
CA THR A 240 -27.64 1.02 -7.00
C THR A 240 -26.26 0.41 -7.22
N LEU A 241 -25.21 1.24 -7.33
CA LEU A 241 -23.84 0.75 -7.51
C LEU A 241 -23.43 -0.10 -6.30
N CYS A 242 -23.02 -1.34 -6.56
CA CYS A 242 -22.58 -2.30 -5.56
C CYS A 242 -21.08 -2.56 -5.63
N ARG A 243 -20.50 -2.58 -6.84
CA ARG A 243 -19.10 -2.99 -7.02
C ARG A 243 -18.48 -2.41 -8.29
N ILE A 244 -17.18 -2.05 -8.21
CA ILE A 244 -16.33 -1.74 -9.38
C ILE A 244 -15.12 -2.67 -9.34
N GLU A 245 -14.76 -3.27 -10.48
CA GLU A 245 -13.60 -4.16 -10.64
C GLU A 245 -12.76 -3.80 -11.87
N ASN A 246 -11.54 -4.36 -11.96
CA ASN A 246 -10.64 -4.18 -13.10
C ASN A 246 -10.32 -2.71 -13.41
N PHE A 247 -10.07 -1.92 -12.37
CA PHE A 247 -9.84 -0.46 -12.49
C PHE A 247 -8.36 -0.06 -12.30
N LEU A 248 -7.50 -0.93 -11.81
CA LEU A 248 -6.11 -0.61 -11.45
C LEU A 248 -5.34 0.12 -12.56
N GLN A 249 -5.50 -0.30 -13.81
CA GLN A 249 -4.82 0.31 -14.96
C GLN A 249 -5.34 1.71 -15.35
N TYR A 250 -6.47 2.12 -14.77
CA TYR A 250 -7.14 3.39 -15.08
C TYR A 250 -7.07 4.39 -13.92
N GLU A 251 -6.52 3.97 -12.77
CA GLU A 251 -6.48 4.78 -11.56
C GLU A 251 -5.16 4.61 -10.82
N PRO A 252 -4.16 5.49 -11.07
CA PRO A 252 -2.81 5.35 -10.54
C PRO A 252 -2.71 5.32 -9.01
N VAL A 253 -3.62 5.98 -8.29
CA VAL A 253 -3.64 6.01 -6.81
C VAL A 253 -3.65 4.60 -6.23
N TYR A 254 -4.37 3.67 -6.87
CA TYR A 254 -4.41 2.28 -6.41
C TYR A 254 -3.16 1.47 -6.75
N GLY A 255 -2.27 1.98 -7.61
CA GLY A 255 -1.01 1.30 -7.96
C GLY A 255 -0.14 1.04 -6.73
N GLU A 256 0.14 2.08 -5.96
CA GLU A 256 0.92 1.97 -4.72
C GLU A 256 0.18 1.17 -3.64
N LEU A 257 -1.13 1.38 -3.47
CA LEU A 257 -1.94 0.62 -2.51
C LEU A 257 -1.95 -0.90 -2.79
N LEU A 258 -1.98 -1.29 -4.06
CA LEU A 258 -2.12 -2.70 -4.44
C LEU A 258 -0.80 -3.39 -4.72
N GLN A 259 0.23 -2.66 -5.13
CA GLN A 259 1.50 -3.21 -5.59
C GLN A 259 2.72 -2.57 -4.91
N GLY A 260 2.51 -1.63 -3.99
CA GLY A 260 3.57 -0.99 -3.21
C GLY A 260 4.27 -1.96 -2.26
N SER A 261 5.55 -1.71 -2.00
CA SER A 261 6.42 -2.62 -1.24
C SER A 261 5.92 -2.88 0.19
N ALA A 262 5.32 -1.89 0.86
CA ALA A 262 4.81 -2.08 2.22
C ALA A 262 3.73 -3.17 2.29
N ASN A 263 2.72 -3.10 1.43
CA ASN A 263 1.63 -4.07 1.40
C ASN A 263 2.10 -5.43 0.87
N LEU A 264 2.92 -5.45 -0.19
CA LEU A 264 3.44 -6.72 -0.71
C LEU A 264 4.34 -7.44 0.31
N ASN A 265 5.14 -6.73 1.11
CA ASN A 265 5.96 -7.33 2.16
C ASN A 265 5.09 -7.87 3.31
N LEU A 266 4.07 -7.12 3.75
CA LEU A 266 3.09 -7.61 4.72
C LEU A 266 2.40 -8.87 4.23
N LEU A 267 1.87 -8.85 3.03
CA LEU A 267 1.18 -9.99 2.43
C LEU A 267 2.12 -11.19 2.24
N SER A 268 3.36 -10.95 1.80
CA SER A 268 4.37 -12.01 1.64
C SER A 268 4.74 -12.66 2.98
N LEU A 269 4.77 -11.88 4.07
CA LEU A 269 4.94 -12.41 5.43
C LEU A 269 3.78 -13.34 5.81
N LEU A 270 2.53 -12.94 5.55
CA LEU A 270 1.34 -13.72 5.91
C LEU A 270 1.15 -14.97 5.03
N ILE A 271 1.54 -14.90 3.76
CA ILE A 271 1.50 -16.02 2.80
C ILE A 271 2.71 -16.96 2.98
N ASN A 272 3.75 -16.49 3.69
CA ASN A 272 5.07 -17.13 3.80
C ASN A 272 5.75 -17.39 2.44
N GLU A 273 5.49 -16.49 1.48
CA GLU A 273 6.08 -16.49 0.14
C GLU A 273 5.79 -15.13 -0.52
N ARG A 274 6.49 -14.80 -1.60
CA ARG A 274 6.21 -13.59 -2.38
C ARG A 274 4.75 -13.56 -2.83
N ALA A 275 4.05 -12.46 -2.50
CA ALA A 275 2.67 -12.22 -2.89
C ALA A 275 2.58 -11.71 -4.33
N ALA A 276 1.56 -12.16 -5.07
CA ALA A 276 1.16 -11.66 -6.37
C ALA A 276 -0.30 -11.24 -6.36
N LEU A 277 -0.62 -10.09 -6.95
CA LEU A 277 -1.99 -9.59 -7.03
C LEU A 277 -2.82 -10.43 -8.00
N PHE A 278 -3.89 -11.06 -7.50
CA PHE A 278 -4.82 -11.85 -8.29
C PHE A 278 -5.96 -11.00 -8.85
N LYS A 279 -6.65 -10.21 -8.02
CA LYS A 279 -7.75 -9.33 -8.44
C LYS A 279 -7.95 -8.19 -7.47
N GLU A 280 -8.64 -7.15 -7.93
CA GLU A 280 -9.12 -6.06 -7.07
C GLU A 280 -10.58 -5.71 -7.35
N LYS A 281 -11.26 -5.22 -6.29
CA LYS A 281 -12.63 -4.69 -6.35
C LYS A 281 -12.82 -3.58 -5.33
N LEU A 282 -13.62 -2.60 -5.67
CA LEU A 282 -14.23 -1.64 -4.73
C LEU A 282 -15.66 -2.07 -4.47
N ASN A 283 -16.02 -2.31 -3.23
CA ASN A 283 -17.39 -2.54 -2.82
C ASN A 283 -18.01 -1.23 -2.32
N PHE A 284 -19.21 -0.97 -2.81
CA PHE A 284 -20.04 0.18 -2.45
C PHE A 284 -21.28 -0.33 -1.73
N LYS A 285 -21.30 -0.21 -0.42
CA LYS A 285 -22.50 -0.46 0.37
C LYS A 285 -23.13 0.89 0.71
N LEU A 286 -23.87 1.42 -0.27
CA LEU A 286 -24.58 2.70 -0.15
C LEU A 286 -25.76 2.57 0.83
N PRO A 287 -26.37 3.66 1.32
CA PRO A 287 -27.59 3.59 2.14
C PRO A 287 -28.67 2.72 1.50
N GLY A 288 -29.18 1.73 2.25
CA GLY A 288 -30.13 0.72 1.74
C GLY A 288 -29.50 -0.42 0.94
N GLY A 289 -28.19 -0.42 0.71
CA GLY A 289 -27.47 -1.50 0.03
C GLY A 289 -27.55 -2.82 0.79
N GLN A 290 -27.61 -3.94 0.04
CA GLN A 290 -27.83 -5.27 0.59
C GLN A 290 -26.59 -5.84 1.27
N GLY A 291 -26.80 -6.91 2.06
CA GLY A 291 -25.74 -7.68 2.69
C GLY A 291 -25.04 -8.64 1.73
N PHE A 292 -23.95 -9.23 2.22
CA PHE A 292 -23.27 -10.34 1.57
C PHE A 292 -23.50 -11.60 2.42
N SER A 293 -24.03 -12.66 1.80
CA SER A 293 -24.27 -13.93 2.45
C SER A 293 -22.99 -14.57 2.97
N ALA A 294 -23.11 -15.42 3.98
CA ALA A 294 -21.97 -16.13 4.54
C ALA A 294 -21.29 -17.02 3.49
N HIS A 295 -19.98 -16.86 3.30
CA HIS A 295 -19.21 -17.62 2.32
C HIS A 295 -17.73 -17.69 2.69
N GLN A 296 -17.00 -18.57 1.98
CA GLN A 296 -15.55 -18.58 1.88
C GLN A 296 -15.15 -18.16 0.47
N ASP A 297 -14.03 -17.47 0.32
CA ASP A 297 -13.52 -17.06 -0.99
C ASP A 297 -12.87 -18.23 -1.77
N ALA A 298 -12.31 -19.23 -1.05
CA ALA A 298 -11.54 -20.34 -1.65
C ALA A 298 -12.29 -21.11 -2.74
N PRO A 299 -13.58 -21.50 -2.60
CA PRO A 299 -14.31 -22.23 -3.62
C PRO A 299 -14.37 -21.52 -4.97
N ALA A 300 -14.41 -20.19 -4.96
CA ALA A 300 -14.38 -19.39 -6.19
C ALA A 300 -12.99 -19.30 -6.82
N PHE A 301 -11.93 -19.24 -6.02
CA PHE A 301 -10.58 -18.95 -6.50
C PHE A 301 -9.78 -20.20 -6.89
N THR A 302 -10.00 -21.32 -6.19
CA THR A 302 -9.33 -22.58 -6.49
C THR A 302 -9.63 -23.12 -7.91
N THR A 303 -10.72 -22.68 -8.52
CA THR A 303 -11.06 -23.01 -9.92
C THR A 303 -10.02 -22.51 -10.92
N PHE A 304 -9.15 -21.56 -10.53
CA PHE A 304 -8.04 -21.05 -11.34
C PHE A 304 -6.74 -21.87 -11.15
N GLY A 305 -6.73 -22.86 -10.24
CA GLY A 305 -5.58 -23.72 -9.96
C GLY A 305 -4.72 -23.27 -8.79
N GLN A 306 -5.02 -22.15 -8.18
CA GLN A 306 -4.38 -21.63 -6.97
C GLN A 306 -5.06 -22.22 -5.75
N ARG A 307 -4.31 -22.50 -4.68
CA ARG A 307 -4.84 -23.14 -3.47
C ARG A 307 -5.03 -22.21 -2.29
N PHE A 308 -4.22 -21.15 -2.24
CA PHE A 308 -4.19 -20.26 -1.09
C PHE A 308 -4.19 -18.79 -1.52
N HIS A 309 -5.11 -18.03 -0.95
CA HIS A 309 -5.22 -16.61 -1.20
C HIS A 309 -5.36 -15.85 0.12
N VAL A 310 -4.90 -14.60 0.11
CA VAL A 310 -5.16 -13.62 1.17
C VAL A 310 -5.90 -12.45 0.56
N THR A 311 -7.02 -12.09 1.15
CA THR A 311 -7.77 -10.88 0.82
C THR A 311 -7.38 -9.76 1.79
N MET A 312 -6.96 -8.64 1.25
CA MET A 312 -6.73 -7.38 1.94
C MET A 312 -7.94 -6.46 1.73
N MET A 313 -8.61 -6.09 2.80
CA MET A 313 -9.67 -5.07 2.80
C MET A 313 -9.12 -3.78 3.40
N LEU A 314 -9.09 -2.69 2.62
CA LEU A 314 -8.84 -1.34 3.11
C LEU A 314 -10.17 -0.61 3.27
N SER A 315 -10.46 -0.14 4.48
CA SER A 315 -11.65 0.69 4.74
C SER A 315 -11.45 2.10 4.21
N ILE A 316 -12.28 2.51 3.25
CA ILE A 316 -12.31 3.88 2.72
C ILE A 316 -13.20 4.73 3.60
N ASP A 317 -14.39 4.24 3.92
CA ASP A 317 -15.31 4.83 4.88
C ASP A 317 -15.28 4.05 6.20
N HIS A 318 -15.81 4.65 7.27
CA HIS A 318 -15.99 3.94 8.54
C HIS A 318 -16.95 2.77 8.38
N GLY A 319 -16.54 1.58 8.81
CA GLY A 319 -17.38 0.39 8.88
C GLY A 319 -17.94 0.20 10.29
N THR A 320 -19.28 0.24 10.44
CA THR A 320 -19.99 0.02 11.70
C THR A 320 -21.00 -1.11 11.55
N LYS A 321 -21.56 -1.60 12.63
CA LYS A 321 -22.65 -2.59 12.58
C LYS A 321 -23.85 -2.06 11.79
N ASP A 322 -24.21 -0.79 11.98
CA ASP A 322 -25.38 -0.18 11.37
C ASP A 322 -25.25 -0.03 9.85
N ASN A 323 -24.04 0.19 9.32
CA ASN A 323 -23.79 0.26 7.89
C ASN A 323 -23.25 -1.05 7.28
N GLY A 324 -23.34 -2.15 8.03
CA GLY A 324 -23.03 -3.49 7.58
C GLY A 324 -21.52 -3.74 7.43
N CYS A 325 -20.75 -3.54 8.51
CA CYS A 325 -19.33 -3.90 8.55
C CYS A 325 -19.10 -5.39 8.23
N LEU A 326 -17.86 -5.77 7.96
CA LEU A 326 -17.48 -7.16 7.79
C LEU A 326 -17.70 -7.92 9.10
N GLU A 327 -18.27 -9.12 9.03
CA GLU A 327 -18.35 -10.07 10.13
C GLU A 327 -17.55 -11.30 9.78
N ILE A 328 -16.66 -11.73 10.67
CA ILE A 328 -15.81 -12.90 10.50
C ILE A 328 -16.23 -13.98 11.52
N ALA A 329 -16.32 -15.24 11.09
CA ALA A 329 -16.57 -16.35 12.00
C ALA A 329 -15.33 -16.60 12.87
N ARG A 330 -15.53 -16.63 14.19
CA ARG A 330 -14.48 -16.94 15.15
C ARG A 330 -14.28 -18.45 15.26
N THR A 331 -13.62 -19.01 14.27
CA THR A 331 -13.23 -20.43 14.22
C THR A 331 -11.71 -20.55 14.29
N PRO A 332 -11.14 -21.70 14.68
CA PRO A 332 -9.76 -22.01 14.34
C PRO A 332 -9.56 -21.82 12.83
N ARG A 333 -8.34 -21.54 12.43
CA ARG A 333 -8.01 -21.40 11.01
C ARG A 333 -8.34 -22.68 10.25
N LEU A 334 -9.10 -22.52 9.17
CA LEU A 334 -9.48 -23.60 8.27
C LEU A 334 -8.51 -23.67 7.07
N ASP A 335 -8.46 -24.81 6.40
CA ASP A 335 -7.67 -25.02 5.19
C ASP A 335 -8.45 -25.84 4.14
N ASP A 336 -7.77 -26.29 3.08
CA ASP A 336 -8.37 -27.03 1.97
C ASP A 336 -8.84 -28.46 2.35
N SER A 337 -8.47 -28.95 3.53
CA SER A 337 -8.98 -30.23 4.09
C SER A 337 -10.30 -30.06 4.86
N ASP A 338 -10.64 -28.81 5.24
CA ASP A 338 -11.85 -28.49 5.99
C ASP A 338 -13.02 -28.24 5.02
N SER A 339 -13.94 -29.20 4.93
CA SER A 339 -15.13 -29.09 4.08
C SER A 339 -16.30 -28.52 4.88
N LEU A 340 -16.73 -27.31 4.56
CA LEU A 340 -17.99 -26.74 5.04
C LEU A 340 -19.12 -27.02 4.05
N GLU A 341 -20.31 -27.32 4.56
CA GLU A 341 -21.49 -27.52 3.73
C GLU A 341 -21.89 -26.23 3.00
N MET A 342 -22.06 -26.31 1.68
CA MET A 342 -22.38 -25.19 0.80
C MET A 342 -23.69 -25.39 0.06
N ASN A 343 -24.35 -24.29 -0.25
CA ASN A 343 -25.46 -24.23 -1.17
C ASN A 343 -24.96 -24.30 -2.64
N GLU A 344 -25.89 -24.43 -3.60
CA GLU A 344 -25.55 -24.46 -5.04
C GLU A 344 -24.83 -23.20 -5.54
N ASP A 345 -25.08 -22.05 -4.91
CA ASP A 345 -24.46 -20.75 -5.21
C ASP A 345 -23.09 -20.54 -4.50
N LEU A 346 -22.55 -21.57 -3.89
CA LEU A 346 -21.31 -21.57 -3.11
C LEU A 346 -21.34 -20.73 -1.82
N THR A 347 -22.52 -20.30 -1.37
CA THR A 347 -22.68 -19.74 -0.02
C THR A 347 -22.70 -20.88 1.01
N LEU A 348 -22.37 -20.56 2.26
CA LEU A 348 -22.42 -21.55 3.35
C LEU A 348 -23.89 -21.86 3.71
N SER A 349 -24.21 -23.13 3.93
CA SER A 349 -25.56 -23.53 4.36
C SER A 349 -25.86 -23.04 5.79
N ASP A 350 -27.15 -22.93 6.12
CA ASP A 350 -27.58 -22.58 7.46
C ASP A 350 -27.04 -23.55 8.53
N ASN A 351 -26.91 -24.83 8.18
CA ASN A 351 -26.31 -25.82 9.07
C ASN A 351 -24.81 -25.57 9.32
N ALA A 352 -24.06 -25.23 8.27
CA ALA A 352 -22.65 -24.93 8.38
C ALA A 352 -22.36 -23.73 9.30
N VAL A 353 -23.25 -22.74 9.28
CA VAL A 353 -23.05 -21.49 10.05
C VAL A 353 -23.74 -21.48 11.43
N ALA A 354 -24.59 -22.46 11.74
CA ALA A 354 -25.39 -22.49 12.96
C ALA A 354 -24.58 -22.43 14.27
N GLY A 355 -23.35 -22.95 14.23
CA GLY A 355 -22.41 -22.95 15.37
C GLY A 355 -21.42 -21.79 15.40
N PHE A 356 -21.44 -20.89 14.41
CA PHE A 356 -20.45 -19.84 14.31
C PHE A 356 -20.78 -18.64 15.21
N HIS A 357 -19.77 -18.19 15.95
CA HIS A 357 -19.81 -16.89 16.59
C HIS A 357 -19.27 -15.86 15.60
N TRP A 358 -20.11 -14.95 15.16
CA TRP A 358 -19.75 -13.90 14.21
C TRP A 358 -19.20 -12.68 14.95
N GLU A 359 -17.95 -12.32 14.65
CA GLU A 359 -17.28 -11.14 15.20
C GLU A 359 -17.40 -9.98 14.21
N PRO A 360 -18.12 -8.90 14.57
CA PRO A 360 -18.21 -7.71 13.72
C PRO A 360 -16.89 -6.94 13.78
N ILE A 361 -16.32 -6.67 12.62
CA ILE A 361 -15.06 -5.93 12.48
C ILE A 361 -15.38 -4.49 12.13
N GLU A 362 -15.58 -3.67 13.15
CA GLU A 362 -15.75 -2.22 12.95
C GLU A 362 -14.40 -1.58 12.63
N THR A 363 -14.37 -0.71 11.61
CA THR A 363 -13.14 -0.13 11.06
C THR A 363 -13.25 1.38 10.93
N ALA A 364 -12.12 2.07 11.11
CA ALA A 364 -11.96 3.45 10.67
C ALA A 364 -11.43 3.52 9.23
N SER A 365 -11.55 4.68 8.59
CA SER A 365 -10.86 4.94 7.32
C SER A 365 -9.35 4.76 7.51
N GLY A 366 -8.71 4.02 6.59
CA GLY A 366 -7.29 3.68 6.66
C GLY A 366 -6.95 2.40 7.42
N ASP A 367 -7.94 1.74 8.06
CA ASP A 367 -7.74 0.42 8.66
C ASP A 367 -7.63 -0.68 7.61
N LEU A 368 -6.74 -1.66 7.83
CA LEU A 368 -6.68 -2.89 7.05
C LEU A 368 -7.29 -4.06 7.80
N VAL A 369 -8.09 -4.86 7.09
CA VAL A 369 -8.45 -6.21 7.52
C VAL A 369 -7.92 -7.21 6.50
N LEU A 370 -7.12 -8.16 6.96
CA LEU A 370 -6.57 -9.23 6.12
C LEU A 370 -7.19 -10.56 6.56
N PHE A 371 -7.58 -11.38 5.60
CA PHE A 371 -8.09 -12.72 5.88
C PHE A 371 -7.76 -13.68 4.75
N ASP A 372 -7.50 -14.91 5.09
CA ASP A 372 -7.28 -15.94 4.07
C ASP A 372 -8.60 -16.43 3.45
N SER A 373 -8.49 -17.09 2.32
CA SER A 373 -9.64 -17.48 1.51
C SER A 373 -10.53 -18.56 2.14
N TYR A 374 -10.09 -19.21 3.21
CA TYR A 374 -10.86 -20.22 3.95
C TYR A 374 -11.61 -19.64 5.16
N VAL A 375 -11.39 -18.37 5.51
CA VAL A 375 -12.09 -17.69 6.60
C VAL A 375 -13.55 -17.43 6.22
N PRO A 376 -14.54 -18.01 6.94
CA PRO A 376 -15.94 -17.71 6.70
C PRO A 376 -16.26 -16.26 7.09
N HIS A 377 -16.89 -15.54 6.18
CA HIS A 377 -17.23 -14.13 6.41
C HIS A 377 -18.56 -13.76 5.76
N ARG A 378 -19.15 -12.68 6.24
CA ARG A 378 -20.43 -12.10 5.75
C ARG A 378 -20.52 -10.62 6.06
N SER A 379 -21.58 -9.96 5.64
CA SER A 379 -21.93 -8.62 6.13
C SER A 379 -23.42 -8.34 6.02
N ALA A 380 -23.98 -7.65 7.00
CA ALA A 380 -25.37 -7.23 7.00
C ALA A 380 -25.66 -6.14 5.96
N PRO A 381 -26.92 -5.86 5.60
CA PRO A 381 -27.31 -4.68 4.82
C PRO A 381 -26.91 -3.37 5.51
N ASN A 382 -26.76 -2.29 4.73
CA ASN A 382 -26.57 -0.96 5.26
C ASN A 382 -27.91 -0.33 5.65
N LEU A 383 -28.20 -0.29 6.94
CA LEU A 383 -29.42 0.31 7.49
C LEU A 383 -29.24 1.78 7.88
N SER A 384 -28.03 2.33 7.68
CA SER A 384 -27.71 3.72 8.00
C SER A 384 -27.92 4.65 6.80
N ASN A 385 -27.71 5.94 7.02
CA ASN A 385 -27.76 6.98 5.98
C ASN A 385 -26.36 7.36 5.44
N VAL A 386 -25.31 6.61 5.80
CA VAL A 386 -23.93 6.86 5.35
C VAL A 386 -23.42 5.69 4.51
N SER A 387 -22.64 5.99 3.50
CA SER A 387 -21.99 4.97 2.66
C SER A 387 -20.91 4.21 3.45
N ARG A 388 -20.69 2.96 3.04
CA ARG A 388 -19.55 2.15 3.49
C ARG A 388 -18.84 1.58 2.28
N ARG A 389 -17.76 2.26 1.86
CA ARG A 389 -16.92 1.83 0.73
C ARG A 389 -15.65 1.17 1.26
N ALA A 390 -15.24 0.11 0.61
CA ALA A 390 -14.01 -0.60 0.94
C ALA A 390 -13.35 -1.17 -0.32
N LEU A 391 -12.03 -1.06 -0.37
CA LEU A 391 -11.20 -1.72 -1.37
C LEU A 391 -10.90 -3.14 -0.90
N TYR A 392 -11.11 -4.11 -1.78
CA TYR A 392 -10.71 -5.51 -1.58
C TYR A 392 -9.71 -5.89 -2.66
N ALA A 393 -8.59 -6.43 -2.25
CA ALA A 393 -7.58 -6.97 -3.14
C ALA A 393 -7.18 -8.37 -2.69
N THR A 394 -7.20 -9.32 -3.61
CA THR A 394 -6.86 -10.72 -3.33
C THR A 394 -5.50 -11.04 -3.92
N TYR A 395 -4.66 -11.71 -3.14
CA TYR A 395 -3.29 -12.08 -3.50
C TYR A 395 -3.10 -13.59 -3.34
N ASN A 396 -2.28 -14.16 -4.21
CA ASN A 396 -1.85 -15.56 -4.16
C ASN A 396 -0.33 -15.66 -4.03
N LYS A 397 0.19 -16.87 -3.85
CA LYS A 397 1.61 -17.16 -3.93
C LYS A 397 2.11 -16.92 -5.34
N ALA A 398 3.21 -16.19 -5.50
CA ALA A 398 3.79 -15.92 -6.82
C ALA A 398 4.21 -17.21 -7.56
N SER A 399 4.60 -18.29 -6.82
CA SER A 399 4.92 -19.60 -7.38
C SER A 399 3.71 -20.31 -8.01
N GLU A 400 2.48 -19.97 -7.59
CA GLU A 400 1.25 -20.53 -8.18
C GLU A 400 0.87 -19.88 -9.51
N GLY A 401 1.53 -18.77 -9.88
CA GLY A 401 1.36 -18.07 -11.17
C GLY A 401 0.58 -16.76 -11.08
N ASP A 402 0.62 -16.00 -12.17
CA ASP A 402 -0.17 -14.78 -12.38
C ASP A 402 -1.41 -15.11 -13.22
N PHE A 403 -2.57 -15.07 -12.59
CA PHE A 403 -3.86 -15.38 -13.22
C PHE A 403 -4.78 -14.16 -13.35
N ARG A 404 -4.32 -12.97 -13.03
CA ARG A 404 -5.14 -11.75 -13.03
C ARG A 404 -5.82 -11.50 -14.38
N GLN A 405 -5.06 -11.54 -15.47
CA GLN A 405 -5.61 -11.34 -16.80
C GLN A 405 -6.62 -12.44 -17.17
N ARG A 406 -6.32 -13.70 -16.87
CA ARG A 406 -7.21 -14.84 -17.09
C ARG A 406 -8.50 -14.69 -16.28
N TYR A 407 -8.41 -14.28 -15.01
CA TYR A 407 -9.58 -14.07 -14.15
C TYR A 407 -10.54 -13.04 -14.77
N PHE A 408 -10.04 -11.85 -15.11
CA PHE A 408 -10.92 -10.80 -15.67
C PHE A 408 -11.44 -11.12 -17.07
N SER A 409 -10.68 -11.84 -17.90
CA SER A 409 -11.15 -12.31 -19.20
C SER A 409 -12.28 -13.32 -19.07
N GLN A 410 -12.15 -14.32 -18.20
CA GLN A 410 -13.19 -15.32 -17.94
C GLN A 410 -14.43 -14.70 -17.29
N LYS A 411 -14.23 -13.80 -16.30
CA LYS A 411 -15.32 -13.09 -15.67
C LYS A 411 -16.12 -12.24 -16.67
N ARG A 412 -15.45 -11.54 -17.56
CA ARG A 412 -16.10 -10.74 -18.61
C ARG A 412 -16.93 -11.58 -19.56
N GLY A 413 -16.50 -12.81 -19.85
CA GLY A 413 -17.27 -13.75 -20.65
C GLY A 413 -18.48 -14.36 -19.92
N ALA A 414 -18.31 -14.73 -18.65
CA ALA A 414 -19.35 -15.44 -17.88
C ALA A 414 -20.28 -14.50 -17.10
N PHE A 415 -19.77 -13.38 -16.62
CA PHE A 415 -20.49 -12.40 -15.79
C PHE A 415 -20.10 -10.96 -16.18
N PRO A 416 -20.43 -10.51 -17.42
CA PRO A 416 -20.10 -9.16 -17.87
C PRO A 416 -20.89 -8.09 -17.09
N PRO A 417 -20.37 -6.86 -16.98
CA PRO A 417 -21.14 -5.72 -16.51
C PRO A 417 -22.28 -5.40 -17.50
N ASP A 418 -23.34 -4.76 -17.03
CA ASP A 418 -24.56 -4.52 -17.82
C ASP A 418 -24.30 -3.92 -19.20
N VAL A 419 -23.36 -2.97 -19.29
CA VAL A 419 -22.98 -2.29 -20.54
C VAL A 419 -22.36 -3.22 -21.60
N GLU A 420 -21.94 -4.42 -21.21
CA GLU A 420 -21.33 -5.44 -22.08
C GLU A 420 -22.27 -6.64 -22.32
N ARG A 421 -23.46 -6.66 -21.71
CA ARG A 421 -24.41 -7.76 -21.90
C ARG A 421 -25.08 -7.69 -23.28
N GLU A 422 -25.15 -8.83 -23.93
CA GLU A 422 -25.83 -8.96 -25.23
C GLU A 422 -27.29 -9.39 -25.01
N ASN A 423 -28.20 -8.79 -25.79
CA ASN A 423 -29.62 -9.12 -25.73
C ASN A 423 -29.87 -10.59 -26.10
N GLY A 424 -30.61 -11.30 -25.26
CA GLY A 424 -31.00 -12.70 -25.51
C GLY A 424 -29.94 -13.72 -25.10
N VAL A 425 -28.79 -13.28 -24.54
CA VAL A 425 -27.78 -14.18 -23.98
C VAL A 425 -28.06 -14.37 -22.49
N ALA A 426 -28.15 -15.63 -22.05
CA ALA A 426 -28.22 -15.97 -20.62
C ALA A 426 -26.81 -16.08 -20.05
N TYR A 427 -26.53 -15.32 -19.02
CA TYR A 427 -25.29 -15.34 -18.29
C TYR A 427 -25.44 -16.09 -16.97
N ALA A 428 -24.40 -16.82 -16.55
CA ALA A 428 -24.36 -17.51 -15.27
C ALA A 428 -23.20 -16.97 -14.42
N ALA A 429 -23.53 -16.31 -13.32
CA ALA A 429 -22.54 -15.71 -12.44
C ALA A 429 -21.53 -16.73 -11.89
N GLY A 430 -21.96 -17.91 -11.52
CA GLY A 430 -21.12 -18.98 -10.99
C GLY A 430 -20.18 -18.47 -9.89
N VAL A 431 -18.92 -18.81 -9.99
CA VAL A 431 -17.86 -18.42 -9.04
C VAL A 431 -17.57 -16.90 -8.97
N PHE A 432 -18.12 -16.10 -9.89
CA PHE A 432 -17.84 -14.65 -9.96
C PHE A 432 -18.78 -13.79 -9.11
N ASN A 433 -19.80 -14.40 -8.48
CA ASN A 433 -20.81 -13.64 -7.71
C ASN A 433 -21.19 -14.32 -6.38
N VAL A 434 -20.31 -15.11 -5.79
CA VAL A 434 -20.57 -15.83 -4.53
C VAL A 434 -20.93 -14.87 -3.41
N GLY A 435 -22.06 -15.10 -2.74
CA GLY A 435 -22.53 -14.32 -1.60
C GLY A 435 -22.91 -12.87 -1.91
N ASN A 436 -22.89 -12.44 -3.16
CA ASN A 436 -23.03 -11.05 -3.56
C ASN A 436 -24.47 -10.72 -3.98
N PRO A 437 -25.02 -9.55 -3.60
CA PRO A 437 -26.40 -9.16 -3.94
C PRO A 437 -26.57 -8.69 -5.39
N VAL A 438 -25.55 -8.67 -6.23
CA VAL A 438 -25.67 -8.26 -7.63
C VAL A 438 -26.56 -9.23 -8.38
N SER A 439 -27.61 -8.72 -9.00
CA SER A 439 -28.51 -9.46 -9.87
C SER A 439 -28.02 -9.52 -11.32
N LEU A 440 -28.33 -10.62 -12.01
CA LEU A 440 -28.13 -10.75 -13.46
C LEU A 440 -29.24 -10.08 -14.24
#